data_80ccfb92bf2969953ef59dfb136433e0
#
_entry.id   80ccfb92bf2969953ef59dfb136433e0
#
_cell.length_a   1.000
_cell.length_b   1.000
_cell.length_c   1.000
_cell.angle_alpha   90.00
_cell.angle_beta   90.00
_cell.angle_gamma   90.00
#
_symmetry.space_group_name_H-M   'P 1'
#
loop_
_entity.id
_entity.type
_entity.pdbx_description
1 polymer ?
#
loop_
_entity_poly.entity_id
_entity_poly.type
_entity_poly.pdbx_seq_one_letter_code
_entity_poly.pdbx_strand_id
1 'polypeptide(L)'
;SQRSVVSGPRSSNLAIRKEFSDRDKDIARREGFQFLSRFFENSLNEICARNPELEQNLHHKDADSFEASLYLNGQRVCHCGIWRSGRDMAFGDICYSQSGISSNSCNDSMTLEDDGTVLGFRSMMGGMYGPGRDALLSNEGMAEHFWDSFIAPLK
;
A
#
# COMPACT_ATOMS: atom_id res chain seq x y z
N SER A 1 28.83 -7.47 -23.93
CA SER A 1 29.18 -6.27 -24.66
C SER A 1 28.50 -5.06 -24.04
N GLN A 2 29.25 -4.02 -23.94
CA GLN A 2 28.69 -2.76 -23.43
C GLN A 2 27.94 -2.02 -24.52
N ARG A 3 26.78 -1.56 -24.18
CA ARG A 3 26.05 -0.64 -25.05
C ARG A 3 26.44 0.77 -24.69
N SER A 4 26.82 1.56 -25.68
CA SER A 4 27.06 2.94 -25.47
C SER A 4 25.73 3.66 -25.17
N VAL A 5 25.78 4.60 -24.25
CA VAL A 5 24.63 5.43 -23.97
C VAL A 5 24.53 6.47 -25.06
N VAL A 6 23.43 6.46 -25.80
CA VAL A 6 23.17 7.44 -26.83
C VAL A 6 22.44 8.62 -26.19
N SER A 7 23.02 9.81 -26.25
CA SER A 7 22.35 11.03 -25.82
C SER A 7 21.56 11.58 -26.99
N GLY A 8 20.40 12.19 -26.68
CA GLY A 8 19.54 12.80 -27.68
C GLY A 8 18.15 12.17 -27.71
N PRO A 9 17.22 12.76 -28.48
CA PRO A 9 15.85 12.28 -28.52
C PRO A 9 15.77 10.85 -29.05
N ARG A 10 15.05 10.02 -28.32
CA ARG A 10 14.80 8.62 -28.73
C ARG A 10 13.65 8.06 -27.92
N SER A 11 13.08 7.00 -28.43
CA SER A 11 12.02 6.30 -27.71
C SER A 11 12.59 5.13 -26.94
N SER A 12 12.19 5.02 -25.68
CA SER A 12 12.46 3.85 -24.84
C SER A 12 11.16 3.13 -24.47
N ASN A 13 10.11 3.32 -25.25
CA ASN A 13 8.77 2.85 -24.89
C ASN A 13 8.49 1.41 -25.26
N LEU A 14 9.50 0.63 -25.62
CA LEU A 14 9.31 -0.78 -25.92
C LEU A 14 8.96 -1.53 -24.66
N ALA A 15 7.71 -1.97 -24.56
CA ALA A 15 7.25 -2.82 -23.47
C ALA A 15 7.25 -4.27 -23.93
N ILE A 16 8.11 -5.07 -23.33
CA ILE A 16 8.18 -6.50 -23.61
C ILE A 16 7.30 -7.22 -22.61
N ARG A 17 6.36 -8.02 -23.10
CA ARG A 17 5.51 -8.83 -22.22
C ARG A 17 6.36 -9.78 -21.39
N LYS A 18 6.02 -9.85 -20.11
CA LYS A 18 6.66 -10.73 -19.14
C LYS A 18 5.65 -11.68 -18.58
N GLU A 19 6.10 -12.89 -18.31
CA GLU A 19 5.29 -13.86 -17.61
C GLU A 19 5.76 -13.90 -16.15
N PHE A 20 4.80 -13.74 -15.24
CA PHE A 20 5.08 -13.80 -13.81
C PHE A 20 4.54 -15.11 -13.26
N SER A 21 5.40 -15.83 -12.55
CA SER A 21 5.01 -17.07 -11.90
C SER A 21 4.16 -16.79 -10.66
N ASP A 22 3.51 -17.82 -10.15
CA ASP A 22 2.80 -17.72 -8.88
C ASP A 22 3.75 -17.33 -7.75
N ARG A 23 4.99 -17.84 -7.80
CA ARG A 23 6.00 -17.46 -6.82
C ARG A 23 6.34 -15.98 -6.90
N ASP A 24 6.49 -15.43 -8.11
CA ASP A 24 6.75 -14.01 -8.30
C ASP A 24 5.65 -13.17 -7.66
N LYS A 25 4.40 -13.59 -7.85
CA LYS A 25 3.24 -12.88 -7.30
C LYS A 25 3.18 -12.99 -5.79
N ASP A 26 3.48 -14.15 -5.23
CA ASP A 26 3.50 -14.34 -3.78
C ASP A 26 4.60 -13.48 -3.13
N ILE A 27 5.77 -13.43 -3.75
CA ILE A 27 6.85 -12.57 -3.28
C ILE A 27 6.45 -11.11 -3.34
N ALA A 28 5.82 -10.68 -4.43
CA ALA A 28 5.37 -9.30 -4.58
C ALA A 28 4.35 -8.90 -3.53
N ARG A 29 3.41 -9.78 -3.20
CA ARG A 29 2.43 -9.53 -2.14
C ARG A 29 3.08 -9.37 -0.78
N ARG A 30 4.01 -10.25 -0.46
CA ARG A 30 4.73 -10.19 0.82
C ARG A 30 5.59 -8.93 0.91
N GLU A 31 6.35 -8.63 -0.13
CA GLU A 31 7.20 -7.45 -0.13
C GLU A 31 6.37 -6.15 -0.08
N GLY A 32 5.24 -6.13 -0.76
CA GLY A 32 4.32 -4.99 -0.71
C GLY A 32 3.80 -4.75 0.69
N PHE A 33 3.40 -5.81 1.39
CA PHE A 33 2.95 -5.68 2.77
C PHE A 33 4.08 -5.25 3.71
N GLN A 34 5.27 -5.81 3.55
CA GLN A 34 6.42 -5.41 4.36
C GLN A 34 6.77 -3.95 4.13
N PHE A 35 6.67 -3.48 2.89
CA PHE A 35 6.86 -2.07 2.58
C PHE A 35 5.84 -1.20 3.29
N LEU A 36 4.57 -1.59 3.26
CA LEU A 36 3.50 -0.87 3.97
C LEU A 36 3.80 -0.75 5.46
N SER A 37 4.20 -1.83 6.07
CA SER A 37 4.50 -1.85 7.50
C SER A 37 5.61 -0.86 7.84
N ARG A 38 6.69 -0.88 7.08
CA ARG A 38 7.80 0.06 7.30
C ARG A 38 7.42 1.50 7.01
N PHE A 39 6.63 1.70 5.95
CA PHE A 39 6.16 3.02 5.57
C PHE A 39 5.33 3.66 6.68
N PHE A 40 4.40 2.91 7.25
CA PHE A 40 3.56 3.38 8.34
C PHE A 40 4.39 3.65 9.59
N GLU A 41 5.30 2.75 9.93
CA GLU A 41 6.18 2.93 11.09
C GLU A 41 7.00 4.21 10.96
N ASN A 42 7.66 4.39 9.83
CA ASN A 42 8.49 5.57 9.59
C ASN A 42 7.66 6.85 9.54
N SER A 43 6.51 6.81 8.90
CA SER A 43 5.64 7.97 8.76
C SER A 43 5.04 8.40 10.09
N LEU A 44 4.66 7.43 10.94
CA LEU A 44 4.17 7.72 12.28
C LEU A 44 5.25 8.37 13.13
N ASN A 45 6.46 7.84 13.07
CA ASN A 45 7.60 8.42 13.79
C ASN A 45 7.88 9.85 13.35
N GLU A 46 7.85 10.07 12.04
CA GLU A 46 8.11 11.40 11.47
C GLU A 46 7.05 12.42 11.87
N ILE A 47 5.79 12.06 11.75
CA ILE A 47 4.70 13.00 12.05
C ILE A 47 4.67 13.35 13.54
N CYS A 48 4.97 12.39 14.41
CA CYS A 48 5.03 12.64 15.85
C CYS A 48 6.27 13.45 16.23
N ALA A 49 7.39 13.27 15.53
CA ALA A 49 8.58 14.07 15.77
C ALA A 49 8.35 15.54 15.43
N ARG A 50 7.52 15.80 14.42
CA ARG A 50 7.22 17.19 14.00
C ARG A 50 6.10 17.83 14.78
N ASN A 51 5.28 17.03 15.46
CA ASN A 51 4.07 17.51 16.14
C ASN A 51 4.03 16.92 17.54
N PRO A 52 4.59 17.63 18.56
CA PRO A 52 4.68 17.08 19.92
C PRO A 52 3.36 16.72 20.56
N GLU A 53 2.25 17.31 20.11
CA GLU A 53 0.92 16.99 20.61
C GLU A 53 0.37 15.65 20.09
N LEU A 54 1.04 15.05 19.09
CA LEU A 54 0.65 13.75 18.55
C LEU A 54 1.43 12.63 19.22
N GLU A 55 0.72 11.54 19.53
CA GLU A 55 1.31 10.29 19.99
C GLU A 55 0.84 9.17 19.09
N GLN A 56 1.68 8.18 18.89
CA GLN A 56 1.36 7.08 17.99
C GLN A 56 1.37 5.75 18.72
N ASN A 57 0.61 4.80 18.17
CA ASN A 57 0.73 3.40 18.54
C ASN A 57 0.66 2.57 17.26
N LEU A 58 1.64 1.71 17.06
CA LEU A 58 1.63 0.75 15.97
C LEU A 58 1.85 -0.63 16.59
N HIS A 59 0.93 -1.52 16.33
CA HIS A 59 0.92 -2.85 16.91
C HIS A 59 0.82 -3.91 15.83
N HIS A 60 1.81 -4.79 15.76
CA HIS A 60 1.77 -5.97 14.89
C HIS A 60 1.09 -7.11 15.62
N LYS A 61 -0.04 -7.57 15.10
CA LYS A 61 -0.69 -8.76 15.67
C LYS A 61 0.05 -10.03 15.26
N ASP A 62 0.53 -10.05 14.02
CA ASP A 62 1.35 -11.14 13.49
C ASP A 62 2.15 -10.60 12.30
N ALA A 63 2.80 -11.51 11.56
CA ALA A 63 3.61 -11.12 10.40
C ALA A 63 2.79 -10.52 9.25
N ASP A 64 1.47 -10.75 9.25
CA ASP A 64 0.59 -10.41 8.15
C ASP A 64 -0.45 -9.36 8.52
N SER A 65 -0.32 -8.71 9.68
CA SER A 65 -1.30 -7.72 10.10
C SER A 65 -0.72 -6.74 11.11
N PHE A 66 -1.18 -5.50 11.01
CA PHE A 66 -0.86 -4.48 12.02
C PHE A 66 -2.01 -3.50 12.16
N GLU A 67 -2.06 -2.84 13.31
CA GLU A 67 -2.97 -1.73 13.57
C GLU A 67 -2.16 -0.51 13.93
N ALA A 68 -2.64 0.65 13.48
CA ALA A 68 -2.00 1.93 13.74
C ALA A 68 -3.01 2.92 14.29
N SER A 69 -2.57 3.77 15.21
CA SER A 69 -3.40 4.82 15.79
C SER A 69 -2.58 6.07 15.98
N LEU A 70 -3.23 7.23 15.86
CA LEU A 70 -2.69 8.51 16.27
C LEU A 70 -3.64 9.14 17.29
N TYR A 71 -3.03 9.72 18.31
CA TYR A 71 -3.74 10.41 19.39
C TYR A 71 -3.32 11.86 19.37
N LEU A 72 -4.30 12.74 19.43
CA LEU A 72 -4.06 14.18 19.55
C LEU A 72 -4.52 14.62 20.95
N ASN A 73 -3.58 15.11 21.75
CA ASN A 73 -3.85 15.49 23.14
C ASN A 73 -4.57 14.37 23.92
N GLY A 74 -4.15 13.14 23.70
CA GLY A 74 -4.68 11.98 24.39
C GLY A 74 -5.94 11.36 23.80
N GLN A 75 -6.52 11.95 22.77
CA GLN A 75 -7.70 11.41 22.10
C GLN A 75 -7.31 10.74 20.77
N ARG A 76 -7.81 9.54 20.54
CA ARG A 76 -7.55 8.85 19.30
C ARG A 76 -8.29 9.54 18.16
N VAL A 77 -7.54 10.04 17.18
CA VAL A 77 -8.08 10.77 16.03
C VAL A 77 -7.92 10.01 14.71
N CYS A 78 -6.96 9.11 14.64
CA CYS A 78 -6.77 8.25 13.47
C CYS A 78 -6.60 6.81 13.91
N HIS A 79 -7.16 5.87 13.15
CA HIS A 79 -7.05 4.45 13.44
C HIS A 79 -7.22 3.66 12.16
N CYS A 80 -6.45 2.61 12.01
CA CYS A 80 -6.67 1.64 10.94
C CYS A 80 -6.08 0.28 11.29
N GLY A 81 -6.59 -0.73 10.61
CA GLY A 81 -5.97 -2.04 10.54
C GLY A 81 -5.62 -2.34 9.10
N ILE A 82 -4.45 -2.93 8.88
CA ILE A 82 -4.00 -3.36 7.55
C ILE A 82 -3.54 -4.80 7.68
N TRP A 83 -4.02 -5.67 6.78
CA TRP A 83 -3.70 -7.08 6.85
C TRP A 83 -3.66 -7.71 5.46
N ARG A 84 -2.86 -8.77 5.35
CA ARG A 84 -2.89 -9.62 4.17
C ARG A 84 -4.01 -10.63 4.35
N SER A 85 -4.91 -10.67 3.39
CA SER A 85 -5.88 -11.75 3.37
C SER A 85 -5.16 -13.01 2.93
N GLY A 86 -5.46 -14.12 3.55
CA GLY A 86 -4.89 -15.38 3.19
C GLY A 86 -5.46 -15.91 1.87
N ARG A 87 -5.61 -17.23 1.78
CA ARG A 87 -6.14 -17.87 0.57
C ARG A 87 -7.57 -17.48 0.27
N ASP A 88 -8.28 -17.03 1.29
CA ASP A 88 -9.65 -16.54 1.15
C ASP A 88 -9.61 -15.05 0.83
N MET A 89 -9.35 -14.72 -0.42
CA MET A 89 -9.15 -13.35 -0.88
C MET A 89 -10.47 -12.68 -1.25
N ALA A 90 -11.45 -12.73 -0.33
CA ALA A 90 -12.77 -12.18 -0.61
C ALA A 90 -12.75 -10.68 -0.89
N PHE A 91 -11.80 -9.95 -0.27
CA PHE A 91 -11.74 -8.49 -0.38
C PHE A 91 -10.51 -8.00 -1.14
N GLY A 92 -9.59 -8.88 -1.53
CA GLY A 92 -8.33 -8.52 -2.16
C GLY A 92 -7.14 -9.07 -1.41
N ASP A 93 -5.95 -8.72 -1.85
CA ASP A 93 -4.71 -9.26 -1.26
C ASP A 93 -4.30 -8.56 0.01
N ILE A 94 -4.46 -7.23 0.07
CA ILE A 94 -4.13 -6.41 1.23
C ILE A 94 -5.33 -5.55 1.55
N CYS A 95 -5.81 -5.66 2.77
CA CYS A 95 -7.05 -5.02 3.21
C CYS A 95 -6.76 -3.89 4.20
N TYR A 96 -7.59 -2.85 4.15
CA TYR A 96 -7.51 -1.68 5.01
C TYR A 96 -8.88 -1.43 5.64
N SER A 97 -8.92 -1.18 6.94
CA SER A 97 -10.15 -0.82 7.62
C SER A 97 -9.89 0.22 8.70
N GLN A 98 -10.74 1.24 8.75
CA GLN A 98 -10.70 2.25 9.81
C GLN A 98 -11.19 1.71 11.15
N SER A 99 -11.88 0.59 11.15
CA SER A 99 -12.39 -0.05 12.37
C SER A 99 -11.40 -1.03 12.99
N GLY A 100 -10.24 -1.23 12.35
CA GLY A 100 -9.27 -2.22 12.76
C GLY A 100 -9.41 -3.51 11.96
N ILE A 101 -8.63 -4.50 12.33
CA ILE A 101 -8.58 -5.76 11.61
C ILE A 101 -9.90 -6.51 11.77
N SER A 102 -10.48 -6.93 10.65
CA SER A 102 -11.74 -7.65 10.63
C SER A 102 -11.73 -8.71 9.54
N SER A 103 -12.40 -9.83 9.80
CA SER A 103 -12.58 -10.87 8.79
C SER A 103 -13.78 -10.62 7.89
N ASN A 104 -14.65 -9.67 8.24
CA ASN A 104 -15.95 -9.51 7.58
C ASN A 104 -16.08 -8.22 6.77
N SER A 105 -15.20 -7.26 6.93
CA SER A 105 -15.33 -5.99 6.23
C SER A 105 -14.00 -5.29 6.08
N CYS A 106 -13.90 -4.48 5.05
CA CYS A 106 -12.80 -3.55 4.87
C CYS A 106 -13.30 -2.31 4.16
N ASN A 107 -12.61 -1.18 4.37
CA ASN A 107 -12.97 0.08 3.72
C ASN A 107 -12.33 0.17 2.33
N ASP A 108 -11.18 -0.45 2.15
CA ASP A 108 -10.48 -0.50 0.87
C ASP A 108 -9.60 -1.73 0.85
N SER A 109 -9.19 -2.11 -0.34
CA SER A 109 -8.27 -3.23 -0.51
C SER A 109 -7.43 -3.02 -1.75
N MET A 110 -6.29 -3.70 -1.78
CA MET A 110 -5.39 -3.73 -2.93
C MET A 110 -5.29 -5.15 -3.43
N THR A 111 -5.37 -5.31 -4.73
CA THR A 111 -5.20 -6.61 -5.38
C THR A 111 -3.98 -6.53 -6.28
N LEU A 112 -3.08 -7.50 -6.17
CA LEU A 112 -1.93 -7.58 -7.06
C LEU A 112 -2.40 -8.03 -8.43
N GLU A 113 -1.99 -7.29 -9.45
CA GLU A 113 -2.34 -7.59 -10.83
C GLU A 113 -1.10 -7.50 -11.71
N ASP A 114 -1.20 -8.15 -12.83
CA ASP A 114 -0.18 -8.25 -13.86
C ASP A 114 -0.76 -7.60 -15.12
N ASP A 115 -0.12 -6.53 -15.60
CA ASP A 115 -0.56 -5.86 -16.82
C ASP A 115 0.17 -6.38 -18.07
N GLY A 116 0.95 -7.44 -17.91
CA GLY A 116 1.75 -8.03 -18.98
C GLY A 116 3.18 -7.53 -19.03
N THR A 117 3.51 -6.48 -18.28
CA THR A 117 4.87 -5.91 -18.24
C THR A 117 5.39 -5.74 -16.81
N VAL A 118 4.49 -5.43 -15.87
CA VAL A 118 4.86 -5.25 -14.46
C VAL A 118 3.79 -5.85 -13.56
N LEU A 119 4.19 -6.15 -12.34
CA LEU A 119 3.27 -6.43 -11.25
C LEU A 119 3.03 -5.14 -10.48
N GLY A 120 1.80 -4.91 -10.09
CA GLY A 120 1.43 -3.74 -9.29
C GLY A 120 0.11 -3.96 -8.59
N PHE A 121 -0.32 -2.99 -7.82
CA PHE A 121 -1.51 -3.10 -7.00
C PHE A 121 -2.63 -2.24 -7.55
N ARG A 122 -3.84 -2.80 -7.57
CA ARG A 122 -5.05 -2.07 -7.95
C ARG A 122 -5.93 -1.89 -6.72
N SER A 123 -6.29 -0.64 -6.44
CA SER A 123 -7.23 -0.32 -5.39
C SER A 123 -8.64 -0.74 -5.79
N MET A 124 -9.39 -1.30 -4.86
CA MET A 124 -10.80 -1.60 -5.06
C MET A 124 -11.60 -0.33 -5.45
N MET A 125 -11.18 0.81 -4.92
CA MET A 125 -11.84 2.10 -5.18
C MET A 125 -11.23 2.86 -6.35
N GLY A 126 -10.15 2.37 -6.95
CA GLY A 126 -9.39 3.12 -7.94
C GLY A 126 -10.13 3.48 -9.19
N GLY A 127 -10.94 2.56 -9.73
CA GLY A 127 -11.68 2.78 -10.96
C GLY A 127 -12.84 3.76 -10.86
N MET A 128 -13.14 4.27 -9.66
CA MET A 128 -14.25 5.17 -9.44
C MET A 128 -13.89 6.65 -9.63
N TYR A 129 -12.62 6.97 -9.80
CA TYR A 129 -12.14 8.35 -9.70
C TYR A 129 -11.59 8.94 -11.01
N GLY A 130 -11.90 8.33 -12.12
CA GLY A 130 -11.63 8.92 -13.43
C GLY A 130 -10.37 8.40 -14.13
N PRO A 131 -10.02 8.97 -15.28
CA PRO A 131 -8.94 8.48 -16.12
C PRO A 131 -7.58 8.48 -15.44
N GLY A 132 -6.79 7.45 -15.69
CA GLY A 132 -5.46 7.31 -15.11
C GLY A 132 -5.44 6.67 -13.74
N ARG A 133 -6.59 6.46 -13.13
CA ARG A 133 -6.68 5.81 -11.82
C ARG A 133 -6.73 4.31 -11.91
N ASP A 134 -6.85 3.78 -13.12
CA ASP A 134 -6.78 2.34 -13.37
C ASP A 134 -5.35 1.83 -13.43
N ALA A 135 -4.35 2.71 -13.45
CA ALA A 135 -2.96 2.29 -13.47
C ALA A 135 -2.61 1.53 -12.20
N LEU A 136 -1.78 0.50 -12.35
CA LEU A 136 -1.32 -0.25 -11.20
C LEU A 136 -0.39 0.60 -10.34
N LEU A 137 -0.51 0.48 -9.03
CA LEU A 137 0.29 1.22 -8.07
C LEU A 137 1.54 0.44 -7.71
N SER A 138 2.64 1.15 -7.52
CA SER A 138 3.84 0.61 -6.90
C SER A 138 3.60 0.40 -5.40
N ASN A 139 4.56 -0.21 -4.72
CA ASN A 139 4.51 -0.33 -3.26
C ASN A 139 4.35 1.05 -2.60
N GLU A 140 5.10 2.04 -3.09
CA GLU A 140 5.03 3.39 -2.56
C GLU A 140 3.67 4.03 -2.82
N GLY A 141 3.15 3.90 -4.04
CA GLY A 141 1.82 4.44 -4.37
C GLY A 141 0.71 3.81 -3.54
N MET A 142 0.79 2.51 -3.30
CA MET A 142 -0.13 1.81 -2.41
C MET A 142 -0.03 2.35 -0.98
N ALA A 143 1.19 2.48 -0.48
CA ALA A 143 1.40 2.95 0.88
C ALA A 143 0.89 4.37 1.07
N GLU A 144 1.16 5.26 0.12
CA GLU A 144 0.65 6.63 0.17
C GLU A 144 -0.87 6.68 0.13
N HIS A 145 -1.48 5.82 -0.68
CA HIS A 145 -2.93 5.74 -0.76
C HIS A 145 -3.56 5.40 0.59
N PHE A 146 -3.04 4.38 1.27
CA PHE A 146 -3.57 3.99 2.58
C PHE A 146 -3.21 5.03 3.65
N TRP A 147 -2.03 5.60 3.58
CA TRP A 147 -1.62 6.64 4.53
C TRP A 147 -2.52 7.88 4.44
N ASP A 148 -2.85 8.31 3.22
CA ASP A 148 -3.75 9.45 3.03
C ASP A 148 -5.13 9.19 3.64
N SER A 149 -5.63 7.97 3.50
CA SER A 149 -6.89 7.58 4.14
C SER A 149 -6.77 7.60 5.66
N PHE A 150 -5.64 7.13 6.19
CA PHE A 150 -5.41 7.05 7.63
C PHE A 150 -5.34 8.44 8.27
N ILE A 151 -4.62 9.38 7.67
CA ILE A 151 -4.45 10.71 8.25
C ILE A 151 -5.54 11.71 7.85
N ALA A 152 -6.51 11.29 7.04
CA ALA A 152 -7.57 12.19 6.57
C ALA A 152 -8.24 12.99 7.69
N PRO A 153 -8.50 12.43 8.89
CA PRO A 153 -9.11 13.23 9.98
C PRO A 153 -8.24 14.38 10.46
N LEU A 154 -6.96 14.40 10.15
CA LEU A 154 -6.05 15.48 10.57
C LEU A 154 -5.86 16.56 9.50
N LYS A 155 -6.43 16.37 8.33
CA LYS A 155 -6.31 17.34 7.24
C LYS A 155 -7.37 18.41 7.30
#